data_9f681a69b6dc693042c61264e996d619
#
_entry.id   9f681a69b6dc693042c61264e996d619
#
_cell.length_a   1.000
_cell.length_b   1.000
_cell.length_c   1.000
_cell.angle_alpha   90.00
_cell.angle_beta   90.00
_cell.angle_gamma   90.00
#
_symmetry.space_group_name_H-M   'P 1'
#
loop_
_entity.id
_entity.type
_entity.pdbx_description
1 polymer ?
#
loop_
_entity_poly.entity_id
_entity_poly.type
_entity_poly.pdbx_seq_one_letter_code
_entity_poly.pdbx_strand_id
1 'polypeptide(L)'
;MLHLENGLKKSVGITLVFISVIMLGYILQRGDFSLLIAFFTLGCSGVFILGQLTFNFKSLLLIGIAFRIALIFSIPILSDDYFRFLWDGFLSNQGINPFEFKPSEITSLFIDNSFAQELYKGINSPDYYSIYPPVNQWIYYISAIPKSVFGGII
;
A
#
# COMPACT_ATOMS: atom_id res chain seq x y z
N MET A 1 35.21 -12.99 -17.18
CA MET A 1 34.38 -12.06 -17.96
C MET A 1 32.88 -12.25 -17.65
N LEU A 2 32.30 -13.44 -17.85
CA LEU A 2 30.87 -13.73 -17.56
C LEU A 2 30.40 -13.40 -16.12
N HIS A 3 31.23 -13.62 -15.10
CA HIS A 3 30.87 -13.33 -13.71
C HIS A 3 30.74 -11.83 -13.43
N LEU A 4 31.60 -11.00 -14.02
CA LEU A 4 31.54 -9.55 -13.93
C LEU A 4 30.31 -8.99 -14.66
N GLU A 5 29.98 -9.54 -15.81
CA GLU A 5 28.82 -9.15 -16.62
C GLU A 5 27.49 -9.46 -15.85
N ASN A 6 27.40 -10.64 -15.25
CA ASN A 6 26.23 -11.00 -14.43
C ASN A 6 26.13 -10.12 -13.17
N GLY A 7 27.26 -9.75 -12.55
CA GLY A 7 27.27 -8.80 -11.44
C GLY A 7 26.75 -7.43 -11.83
N LEU A 8 27.17 -6.90 -12.98
CA LEU A 8 26.70 -5.62 -13.51
C LEU A 8 25.19 -5.66 -13.85
N LYS A 9 24.73 -6.69 -14.56
CA LYS A 9 23.30 -6.88 -14.86
C LYS A 9 22.46 -6.93 -13.59
N LYS A 10 22.95 -7.61 -12.54
CA LYS A 10 22.27 -7.68 -11.25
C LYS A 10 22.14 -6.31 -10.58
N SER A 11 23.24 -5.55 -10.53
CA SER A 11 23.24 -4.20 -9.98
C SER A 11 22.30 -3.28 -10.75
N VAL A 12 22.40 -3.24 -12.07
CA VAL A 12 21.55 -2.41 -12.94
C VAL A 12 20.07 -2.77 -12.73
N GLY A 13 19.71 -4.06 -12.80
CA GLY A 13 18.33 -4.49 -12.64
C GLY A 13 17.75 -4.11 -11.26
N ILE A 14 18.49 -4.31 -10.17
CA ILE A 14 18.05 -3.91 -8.82
C ILE A 14 17.89 -2.39 -8.74
N THR A 15 18.82 -1.62 -9.28
CA THR A 15 18.75 -0.15 -9.26
C THR A 15 17.53 0.37 -10.03
N LEU A 16 17.23 -0.17 -11.20
CA LEU A 16 16.05 0.22 -11.98
C LEU A 16 14.75 -0.07 -11.22
N VAL A 17 14.63 -1.25 -10.62
CA VAL A 17 13.46 -1.60 -9.80
C VAL A 17 13.37 -0.68 -8.58
N PHE A 18 14.49 -0.41 -7.90
CA PHE A 18 14.50 0.44 -6.71
C PHE A 18 14.07 1.87 -7.03
N ILE A 19 14.62 2.48 -8.08
CA ILE A 19 14.21 3.82 -8.53
C ILE A 19 12.71 3.84 -8.86
N SER A 20 12.23 2.84 -9.62
CA SER A 20 10.81 2.71 -9.96
C SER A 20 9.93 2.64 -8.71
N VAL A 21 10.27 1.79 -7.74
CA VAL A 21 9.52 1.60 -6.49
C VAL A 21 9.47 2.89 -5.68
N ILE A 22 10.58 3.62 -5.56
CA ILE A 22 10.61 4.89 -4.82
C ILE A 22 9.79 5.97 -5.54
N MET A 23 9.93 6.09 -6.84
CA MET A 23 9.16 7.09 -7.62
C MET A 23 7.66 6.82 -7.54
N LEU A 24 7.24 5.57 -7.76
CA LEU A 24 5.82 5.18 -7.71
C LEU A 24 5.24 5.19 -6.29
N GLY A 25 6.05 4.92 -5.27
CA GLY A 25 5.58 4.81 -3.89
C GLY A 25 5.55 6.14 -3.13
N TYR A 26 6.40 7.11 -3.48
CA TYR A 26 6.57 8.30 -2.67
C TYR A 26 6.41 9.63 -3.40
N ILE A 27 6.57 9.67 -4.72
CA ILE A 27 6.76 10.93 -5.44
C ILE A 27 5.63 11.19 -6.43
N LEU A 28 5.27 10.19 -7.25
CA LEU A 28 4.34 10.38 -8.35
C LEU A 28 2.89 10.37 -7.86
N GLN A 29 2.09 11.28 -8.43
CA GLN A 29 0.66 11.40 -8.17
C GLN A 29 -0.16 10.81 -9.32
N ARG A 30 -1.46 10.58 -9.09
CA ARG A 30 -2.38 10.05 -10.13
C ARG A 30 -2.41 10.89 -11.40
N GLY A 31 -2.22 12.21 -11.29
CA GLY A 31 -2.20 13.12 -12.44
C GLY A 31 -0.98 12.97 -13.35
N ASP A 32 0.09 12.35 -12.85
CA ASP A 32 1.37 12.22 -13.57
C ASP A 32 1.41 11.01 -14.50
N PHE A 33 0.34 10.78 -15.28
CA PHE A 33 0.11 9.54 -16.03
C PHE A 33 1.32 9.13 -16.90
N SER A 34 1.94 10.07 -17.62
CA SER A 34 3.11 9.78 -18.47
C SER A 34 4.31 9.30 -17.66
N LEU A 35 4.54 9.91 -16.49
CA LEU A 35 5.63 9.52 -15.58
C LEU A 35 5.31 8.19 -14.90
N LEU A 36 4.05 7.95 -14.53
CA LEU A 36 3.61 6.66 -13.98
C LEU A 36 3.94 5.51 -14.94
N ILE A 37 3.58 5.65 -16.22
CA ILE A 37 3.91 4.66 -17.26
C ILE A 37 5.42 4.51 -17.42
N ALA A 38 6.17 5.63 -17.48
CA ALA A 38 7.60 5.60 -17.66
C ALA A 38 8.32 4.84 -16.53
N PHE A 39 8.00 5.16 -15.27
CA PHE A 39 8.62 4.49 -14.13
C PHE A 39 8.12 3.06 -13.93
N PHE A 40 6.86 2.77 -14.24
CA PHE A 40 6.37 1.39 -14.27
C PHE A 40 7.14 0.56 -15.31
N THR A 41 7.31 1.08 -16.53
CA THR A 41 8.07 0.41 -17.59
C THR A 41 9.55 0.25 -17.22
N LEU A 42 10.13 1.25 -16.55
CA LEU A 42 11.49 1.18 -16.01
C LEU A 42 11.64 0.02 -15.01
N GLY A 43 10.69 -0.11 -14.10
CA GLY A 43 10.66 -1.22 -13.14
C GLY A 43 10.51 -2.58 -13.82
N CYS A 44 9.60 -2.69 -14.78
CA CYS A 44 9.43 -3.91 -15.57
C CYS A 44 10.72 -4.29 -16.32
N SER A 45 11.43 -3.31 -16.88
CA SER A 45 12.73 -3.54 -17.54
C SER A 45 13.77 -4.06 -16.55
N GLY A 46 13.82 -3.51 -15.35
CA GLY A 46 14.69 -4.03 -14.27
C GLY A 46 14.36 -5.48 -13.90
N VAL A 47 13.08 -5.80 -13.71
CA VAL A 47 12.61 -7.17 -13.44
C VAL A 47 12.96 -8.12 -14.59
N PHE A 48 12.81 -7.69 -15.84
CA PHE A 48 13.18 -8.47 -17.01
C PHE A 48 14.68 -8.80 -17.04
N ILE A 49 15.54 -7.82 -16.75
CA ILE A 49 17.00 -8.04 -16.64
C ILE A 49 17.29 -9.04 -15.53
N LEU A 50 16.68 -8.89 -14.35
CA LEU A 50 16.87 -9.80 -13.22
C LEU A 50 16.36 -11.21 -13.51
N GLY A 51 15.27 -11.33 -14.26
CA GLY A 51 14.69 -12.63 -14.66
C GLY A 51 15.61 -13.48 -15.56
N GLN A 52 16.61 -12.86 -16.20
CA GLN A 52 17.63 -13.58 -16.98
C GLN A 52 18.77 -14.14 -16.11
N LEU A 53 18.79 -13.84 -14.82
CA LEU A 53 19.83 -14.22 -13.91
C LEU A 53 19.34 -15.29 -12.94
N THR A 54 20.26 -16.18 -12.53
CA THR A 54 19.94 -17.17 -11.49
C THR A 54 20.10 -16.54 -10.11
N PHE A 55 19.06 -16.67 -9.29
CA PHE A 55 19.07 -16.29 -7.89
C PHE A 55 18.77 -17.51 -7.03
N ASN A 56 19.42 -17.60 -5.87
CA ASN A 56 18.95 -18.53 -4.87
C ASN A 56 17.72 -17.98 -4.14
N PHE A 57 16.89 -18.86 -3.58
CA PHE A 57 15.67 -18.49 -2.89
C PHE A 57 15.88 -17.46 -1.77
N LYS A 58 16.97 -17.59 -0.99
CA LYS A 58 17.28 -16.64 0.09
C LYS A 58 17.52 -15.23 -0.42
N SER A 59 18.23 -15.07 -1.54
CA SER A 59 18.48 -13.76 -2.15
C SER A 59 17.19 -13.12 -2.65
N LEU A 60 16.30 -13.88 -3.29
CA LEU A 60 15.01 -13.38 -3.74
C LEU A 60 14.14 -12.93 -2.57
N LEU A 61 14.11 -13.73 -1.50
CA LEU A 61 13.38 -13.40 -0.28
C LEU A 61 13.89 -12.10 0.36
N LEU A 62 15.21 -11.96 0.50
CA LEU A 62 15.84 -10.76 1.08
C LEU A 62 15.56 -9.51 0.22
N ILE A 63 15.68 -9.60 -1.09
CA ILE A 63 15.35 -8.50 -2.01
C ILE A 63 13.87 -8.12 -1.87
N GLY A 64 12.98 -9.10 -1.85
CA GLY A 64 11.54 -8.85 -1.68
C GLY A 64 11.19 -8.20 -0.34
N ILE A 65 11.85 -8.61 0.75
CA ILE A 65 11.69 -7.98 2.07
C ILE A 65 12.24 -6.54 2.05
N ALA A 66 13.41 -6.31 1.45
CA ALA A 66 14.01 -4.98 1.37
C ALA A 66 13.10 -3.97 0.65
N PHE A 67 12.49 -4.37 -0.46
CA PHE A 67 11.52 -3.51 -1.17
C PHE A 67 10.27 -3.23 -0.34
N ARG A 68 9.78 -4.18 0.45
CA ARG A 68 8.64 -3.96 1.36
C ARG A 68 9.00 -3.01 2.49
N ILE A 69 10.19 -3.17 3.08
CA ILE A 69 10.70 -2.24 4.10
C ILE A 69 10.86 -0.84 3.52
N ALA A 70 11.36 -0.71 2.28
CA ALA A 70 11.50 0.57 1.62
C ALA A 70 10.15 1.30 1.42
N LEU A 71 9.02 0.59 1.38
CA LEU A 71 7.67 1.16 1.22
C LEU A 71 6.92 1.32 2.54
N ILE A 72 7.49 0.98 3.69
CA ILE A 72 6.76 0.93 4.97
C ILE A 72 6.18 2.29 5.39
N PHE A 73 6.84 3.39 5.00
CA PHE A 73 6.41 4.75 5.27
C PHE A 73 5.70 5.41 4.08
N SER A 74 5.45 4.65 3.01
CA SER A 74 4.75 5.17 1.84
C SER A 74 3.25 5.31 2.14
N ILE A 75 2.72 6.51 1.91
CA ILE A 75 1.28 6.72 1.87
C ILE A 75 0.79 6.31 0.47
N PRO A 76 -0.28 5.51 0.35
CA PRO A 76 -0.76 5.03 -0.97
C PRO A 76 -1.42 6.16 -1.77
N ILE A 77 -0.64 7.07 -2.32
CA ILE A 77 -1.13 8.27 -3.04
C ILE A 77 -1.89 7.89 -4.33
N LEU A 78 -1.60 6.71 -4.86
CA LEU A 78 -2.20 6.24 -6.13
C LEU A 78 -3.60 5.63 -5.97
N SER A 79 -4.06 5.35 -4.74
CA SER A 79 -5.41 4.85 -4.47
C SER A 79 -5.96 5.44 -3.18
N ASP A 80 -7.25 5.85 -3.20
CA ASP A 80 -7.97 6.30 -2.00
C ASP A 80 -8.61 5.14 -1.24
N ASP A 81 -8.51 3.92 -1.75
CA ASP A 81 -9.12 2.74 -1.14
C ASP A 81 -8.59 2.44 0.27
N TYR A 82 -7.38 2.89 0.57
CA TYR A 82 -6.81 2.70 1.90
C TYR A 82 -7.62 3.39 3.01
N PHE A 83 -8.33 4.49 2.71
CA PHE A 83 -9.27 5.11 3.65
C PHE A 83 -10.40 4.15 4.00
N ARG A 84 -10.90 3.41 3.00
CA ARG A 84 -11.93 2.40 3.22
C ARG A 84 -11.40 1.22 4.04
N PHE A 85 -10.18 0.76 3.77
CA PHE A 85 -9.56 -0.33 4.53
C PHE A 85 -9.40 0.03 6.00
N LEU A 86 -8.92 1.24 6.27
CA LEU A 86 -8.77 1.74 7.64
C LEU A 86 -10.12 2.00 8.31
N TRP A 87 -11.14 2.44 7.57
CA TRP A 87 -12.51 2.58 8.07
C TRP A 87 -13.10 1.24 8.49
N ASP A 88 -13.05 0.23 7.63
CA ASP A 88 -13.52 -1.11 7.93
C ASP A 88 -12.79 -1.70 9.14
N GLY A 89 -11.46 -1.50 9.22
CA GLY A 89 -10.65 -1.88 10.37
C GLY A 89 -11.02 -1.13 11.65
N PHE A 90 -11.28 0.19 11.56
CA PHE A 90 -11.74 1.00 12.67
C PHE A 90 -13.08 0.50 13.20
N LEU A 91 -14.08 0.25 12.33
CA LEU A 91 -15.38 -0.30 12.74
C LEU A 91 -15.22 -1.64 13.46
N SER A 92 -14.40 -2.53 12.91
CA SER A 92 -14.12 -3.83 13.51
C SER A 92 -13.49 -3.69 14.90
N ASN A 93 -12.63 -2.69 15.14
CA ASN A 93 -12.06 -2.38 16.47
C ASN A 93 -13.12 -1.82 17.45
N GLN A 94 -14.20 -1.20 16.95
CA GLN A 94 -15.33 -0.77 17.76
C GLN A 94 -16.36 -1.90 17.98
N GLY A 95 -16.10 -3.12 17.52
CA GLY A 95 -17.02 -4.25 17.61
C GLY A 95 -18.18 -4.18 16.62
N ILE A 96 -18.09 -3.33 15.60
CA ILE A 96 -19.09 -3.15 14.55
C ILE A 96 -18.69 -3.94 13.33
N ASN A 97 -19.59 -4.75 12.78
CA ASN A 97 -19.35 -5.50 11.56
C ASN A 97 -19.38 -4.57 10.34
N PRO A 98 -18.25 -4.41 9.60
CA PRO A 98 -18.15 -3.47 8.47
C PRO A 98 -19.02 -3.85 7.26
N PHE A 99 -19.60 -5.06 7.24
CA PHE A 99 -20.50 -5.51 6.17
C PHE A 99 -21.97 -5.11 6.40
N GLU A 100 -22.33 -4.68 7.61
CA GLU A 100 -23.73 -4.38 7.96
C GLU A 100 -24.15 -2.96 7.62
N PHE A 101 -23.20 -2.03 7.56
CA PHE A 101 -23.48 -0.61 7.38
C PHE A 101 -22.63 0.00 6.28
N LYS A 102 -23.22 0.96 5.58
CA LYS A 102 -22.46 1.87 4.72
C LYS A 102 -21.80 2.96 5.57
N PRO A 103 -20.63 3.47 5.20
CA PRO A 103 -20.00 4.56 5.92
C PRO A 103 -20.93 5.77 6.14
N SER A 104 -21.71 6.15 5.13
CA SER A 104 -22.65 7.27 5.20
C SER A 104 -23.77 7.08 6.23
N GLU A 105 -24.16 5.84 6.54
CA GLU A 105 -25.23 5.53 7.49
C GLU A 105 -24.80 5.67 8.95
N ILE A 106 -23.52 5.41 9.25
CA ILE A 106 -23.04 5.33 10.63
C ILE A 106 -21.99 6.37 11.03
N THR A 107 -21.55 7.22 10.08
CA THR A 107 -20.54 8.24 10.36
C THR A 107 -20.98 9.22 11.47
N SER A 108 -22.29 9.45 11.62
CA SER A 108 -22.85 10.28 12.69
C SER A 108 -22.60 9.75 14.10
N LEU A 109 -22.40 8.44 14.28
CA LEU A 109 -22.07 7.83 15.56
C LEU A 109 -20.65 8.20 16.02
N PHE A 110 -19.81 8.67 15.12
CA PHE A 110 -18.39 9.00 15.33
C PHE A 110 -18.07 10.48 15.10
N ILE A 111 -19.07 11.37 15.31
CA ILE A 111 -18.91 12.80 15.01
C ILE A 111 -17.77 13.44 15.82
N ASP A 112 -17.58 12.99 17.05
CA ASP A 112 -16.55 13.49 17.97
C ASP A 112 -15.19 12.77 17.81
N ASN A 113 -15.12 11.79 16.92
CA ASN A 113 -13.89 11.04 16.66
C ASN A 113 -13.18 11.61 15.42
N SER A 114 -12.12 12.40 15.65
CA SER A 114 -11.36 13.07 14.59
C SER A 114 -10.78 12.10 13.56
N PHE A 115 -10.29 10.93 14.01
CA PHE A 115 -9.75 9.90 13.12
C PHE A 115 -10.84 9.31 12.21
N ALA A 116 -12.01 8.97 12.78
CA ALA A 116 -13.13 8.47 11.98
C ALA A 116 -13.61 9.50 10.96
N GLN A 117 -13.67 10.78 11.34
CA GLN A 117 -14.06 11.86 10.42
C GLN A 117 -13.04 12.08 9.31
N GLU A 118 -11.75 11.97 9.61
CA GLU A 118 -10.69 12.04 8.60
C GLU A 118 -10.81 10.88 7.59
N LEU A 119 -10.99 9.66 8.08
CA LEU A 119 -11.19 8.49 7.22
C LEU A 119 -12.42 8.67 6.32
N TYR A 120 -13.55 9.07 6.90
CA TYR A 120 -14.79 9.25 6.15
C TYR A 120 -14.65 10.28 5.02
N LYS A 121 -13.96 11.38 5.25
CA LYS A 121 -13.69 12.41 4.23
C LYS A 121 -12.86 11.89 3.05
N GLY A 122 -12.01 10.89 3.30
CA GLY A 122 -11.15 10.31 2.26
C GLY A 122 -11.80 9.15 1.49
N ILE A 123 -12.94 8.60 1.97
CA ILE A 123 -13.62 7.50 1.30
C ILE A 123 -14.24 7.98 -0.03
N ASN A 124 -13.85 7.33 -1.12
CA ASN A 124 -14.38 7.62 -2.46
C ASN A 124 -15.78 7.03 -2.73
N SER A 125 -16.24 6.12 -1.89
CA SER A 125 -17.49 5.35 -2.07
C SER A 125 -18.25 5.16 -0.74
N PRO A 126 -18.70 6.26 -0.06
CA PRO A 126 -19.30 6.17 1.28
C PRO A 126 -20.69 5.50 1.29
N ASP A 127 -21.37 5.45 0.13
CA ASP A 127 -22.72 4.90 -0.02
C ASP A 127 -22.76 3.43 -0.42
N TYR A 128 -21.63 2.73 -0.36
CA TYR A 128 -21.54 1.31 -0.71
C TYR A 128 -21.12 0.47 0.51
N TYR A 129 -21.65 -0.75 0.58
CA TYR A 129 -21.22 -1.75 1.56
C TYR A 129 -19.79 -2.20 1.30
N SER A 130 -19.13 -2.74 2.34
CA SER A 130 -17.83 -3.37 2.17
C SER A 130 -17.93 -4.60 1.27
N ILE A 131 -17.04 -4.69 0.28
CA ILE A 131 -16.97 -5.82 -0.67
C ILE A 131 -15.72 -6.67 -0.46
N TYR A 132 -14.87 -6.29 0.50
CA TYR A 132 -13.58 -6.94 0.70
C TYR A 132 -13.73 -8.28 1.43
N PRO A 133 -12.97 -9.33 1.01
CA PRO A 133 -13.05 -10.64 1.63
C PRO A 133 -12.79 -10.61 3.16
N PRO A 134 -13.39 -11.50 3.94
CA PRO A 134 -13.20 -11.55 5.40
C PRO A 134 -11.75 -11.67 5.85
N VAL A 135 -10.88 -12.34 5.06
CA VAL A 135 -9.44 -12.43 5.36
C VAL A 135 -8.79 -11.04 5.34
N ASN A 136 -9.20 -10.16 4.42
CA ASN A 136 -8.69 -8.79 4.36
C ASN A 136 -9.15 -7.97 5.57
N GLN A 137 -10.35 -8.23 6.10
CA GLN A 137 -10.87 -7.55 7.29
C GLN A 137 -10.00 -7.79 8.53
N TRP A 138 -9.38 -8.97 8.67
CA TRP A 138 -8.40 -9.22 9.73
C TRP A 138 -7.15 -8.34 9.59
N ILE A 139 -6.68 -8.13 8.35
CA ILE A 139 -5.54 -7.26 8.09
C ILE A 139 -5.91 -5.81 8.40
N TYR A 140 -7.10 -5.37 8.00
CA TYR A 140 -7.61 -4.02 8.25
C TYR A 140 -7.81 -3.77 9.75
N TYR A 141 -8.36 -4.75 10.47
CA TYR A 141 -8.49 -4.72 11.93
C TYR A 141 -7.14 -4.43 12.60
N ILE A 142 -6.12 -5.24 12.29
CA ILE A 142 -4.77 -5.09 12.86
C ILE A 142 -4.15 -3.75 12.47
N SER A 143 -4.33 -3.30 11.23
CA SER A 143 -3.77 -2.05 10.72
C SER A 143 -4.37 -0.80 11.35
N ALA A 144 -5.63 -0.87 11.80
CA ALA A 144 -6.33 0.24 12.43
C ALA A 144 -6.11 0.34 13.96
N ILE A 145 -5.60 -0.72 14.63
CA ILE A 145 -5.38 -0.73 16.09
C ILE A 145 -4.54 0.46 16.57
N PRO A 146 -3.37 0.78 15.97
CA PRO A 146 -2.53 1.85 16.50
C PRO A 146 -3.24 3.20 16.56
N LYS A 147 -4.05 3.53 15.56
CA LYS A 147 -4.76 4.81 15.48
C LYS A 147 -6.07 4.82 16.26
N SER A 148 -6.75 3.69 16.40
CA SER A 148 -7.96 3.58 17.22
C SER A 148 -7.66 3.66 18.73
N VAL A 149 -6.49 3.20 19.14
CA VAL A 149 -6.04 3.20 20.55
C VAL A 149 -5.25 4.48 20.89
N PHE A 150 -4.46 5.01 19.95
CA PHE A 150 -3.57 6.15 20.15
C PHE A 150 -4.08 7.45 19.51
N GLY A 151 -5.21 7.45 18.85
CA GLY A 151 -5.79 8.59 18.11
C GLY A 151 -6.18 9.81 18.96
N GLY A 152 -5.85 9.82 20.25
CA GLY A 152 -5.95 10.98 21.14
C GLY A 152 -4.62 11.65 21.47
N ILE A 153 -3.51 11.26 20.82
CA ILE A 153 -2.14 11.69 21.19
C ILE A 153 -1.39 12.41 20.04
N ILE A 154 -2.02 12.60 18.88
CA ILE A 154 -1.39 13.37 17.78
C ILE A 154 -2.28 14.53 17.39
#